data_715fe281f8fdf05f98db8a0aa144cfb0
#
_entry.id   715fe281f8fdf05f98db8a0aa144cfb0
#
_cell.length_a   1.000
_cell.length_b   1.000
_cell.length_c   1.000
_cell.angle_alpha   90.00
_cell.angle_beta   90.00
_cell.angle_gamma   90.00
#
_symmetry.space_group_name_H-M   'P 1'
#
loop_
_entity.id
_entity.type
_entity.pdbx_description
1 polymer ?
#
loop_
_entity_poly.entity_id
_entity_poly.type
_entity_poly.pdbx_seq_one_letter_code
_entity_poly.pdbx_strand_id
1 'polypeptide(L)'
;MGAAPKTKKCEHCGKRINVRSRTCPFCAGRIKDRVAARKAVCPRCEVSLKIHVSREDREEYDICPRCGGLWLDRAEFHRATRKTTVYRHHPKAVEYLRGPVRDSVKYVPCVRCGQRMNRKNFGRISGVITDECRSHGVWLDAGELEKIRHFIADGGLEKSRDRAIEDVRTELKELATKVDQVAFTQKLIHFWNPKRWLFTGFR
;
A
#
# COMPACT_ATOMS: atom_id res chain seq x y z
N MET A 1 -13.16 -11.39 30.06
CA MET A 1 -14.11 -12.29 29.37
C MET A 1 -13.96 -12.05 27.86
N GLY A 2 -13.27 -12.95 27.14
CA GLY A 2 -13.02 -12.82 25.70
C GLY A 2 -14.27 -13.19 24.92
N ALA A 3 -14.74 -12.30 24.05
CA ALA A 3 -15.87 -12.58 23.15
C ALA A 3 -15.52 -13.77 22.23
N ALA A 4 -16.37 -14.77 22.17
CA ALA A 4 -16.20 -15.94 21.32
C ALA A 4 -16.00 -15.52 19.86
N PRO A 5 -15.08 -16.15 19.10
CA PRO A 5 -14.82 -15.80 17.72
C PRO A 5 -16.08 -16.02 16.87
N LYS A 6 -16.55 -14.95 16.21
CA LYS A 6 -17.71 -15.05 15.31
C LYS A 6 -17.35 -15.95 14.12
N THR A 7 -18.11 -17.03 13.92
CA THR A 7 -17.92 -18.00 12.84
C THR A 7 -19.06 -17.96 11.84
N LYS A 8 -18.78 -18.28 10.56
CA LYS A 8 -19.76 -18.47 9.47
C LYS A 8 -19.55 -19.83 8.81
N LYS A 9 -20.57 -20.37 8.12
CA LYS A 9 -20.43 -21.58 7.32
C LYS A 9 -19.87 -21.25 5.94
N CYS A 10 -18.92 -22.04 5.45
CA CYS A 10 -18.42 -21.94 4.08
C CYS A 10 -19.51 -22.37 3.09
N GLU A 11 -19.77 -21.55 2.07
CA GLU A 11 -20.78 -21.84 1.03
C GLU A 11 -20.38 -23.01 0.13
N HIS A 12 -19.07 -23.35 0.05
CA HIS A 12 -18.57 -24.44 -0.80
C HIS A 12 -18.47 -25.79 -0.10
N CYS A 13 -18.08 -25.84 1.18
CA CYS A 13 -17.84 -27.10 1.88
C CYS A 13 -18.58 -27.24 3.21
N GLY A 14 -19.40 -26.26 3.59
CA GLY A 14 -20.23 -26.29 4.80
C GLY A 14 -19.47 -26.15 6.13
N LYS A 15 -18.16 -26.25 6.14
CA LYS A 15 -17.35 -26.15 7.38
C LYS A 15 -17.40 -24.77 8.00
N ARG A 16 -17.35 -24.73 9.34
CA ARG A 16 -17.28 -23.44 10.08
C ARG A 16 -15.92 -22.79 9.92
N ILE A 17 -15.92 -21.53 9.57
CA ILE A 17 -14.76 -20.70 9.32
C ILE A 17 -14.92 -19.36 10.04
N ASN A 18 -13.82 -18.66 10.26
CA ASN A 18 -13.89 -17.32 10.84
C ASN A 18 -14.73 -16.40 9.93
N VAL A 19 -15.60 -15.57 10.52
CA VAL A 19 -16.45 -14.63 9.78
C VAL A 19 -15.65 -13.69 8.86
N ARG A 20 -14.40 -13.40 9.21
CA ARG A 20 -13.50 -12.53 8.45
C ARG A 20 -12.73 -13.26 7.34
N SER A 21 -12.83 -14.59 7.24
CA SER A 21 -12.11 -15.34 6.22
C SER A 21 -12.70 -15.06 4.84
N ARG A 22 -11.89 -14.67 3.90
CA ARG A 22 -12.25 -14.46 2.48
C ARG A 22 -12.02 -15.71 1.64
N THR A 23 -11.17 -16.60 2.11
CA THR A 23 -10.90 -17.91 1.51
C THR A 23 -11.12 -18.98 2.56
N CYS A 24 -11.76 -20.06 2.20
CA CYS A 24 -11.97 -21.18 3.12
C CYS A 24 -10.65 -21.92 3.33
N PRO A 25 -10.17 -22.10 4.58
CA PRO A 25 -8.93 -22.83 4.84
C PRO A 25 -9.05 -24.34 4.55
N PHE A 26 -10.28 -24.86 4.37
CA PHE A 26 -10.53 -26.29 4.16
C PHE A 26 -10.68 -26.68 2.70
N CYS A 27 -11.28 -25.81 1.87
CA CYS A 27 -11.52 -26.15 0.46
C CYS A 27 -10.93 -25.11 -0.51
N ALA A 28 -10.18 -24.12 0.00
CA ALA A 28 -9.63 -22.99 -0.76
C ALA A 28 -10.68 -22.20 -1.59
N GLY A 29 -11.97 -22.47 -1.40
CA GLY A 29 -13.06 -21.77 -2.08
C GLY A 29 -13.13 -20.32 -1.62
N ARG A 30 -13.31 -19.40 -2.57
CA ARG A 30 -13.49 -17.99 -2.31
C ARG A 30 -14.85 -17.75 -1.65
N ILE A 31 -14.85 -17.10 -0.51
CA ILE A 31 -16.07 -16.82 0.23
C ILE A 31 -16.56 -15.46 -0.22
N LYS A 32 -17.75 -15.44 -0.82
CA LYS A 32 -18.42 -14.17 -1.13
C LYS A 32 -18.78 -13.52 0.19
N ASP A 33 -18.08 -12.43 0.55
CA ASP A 33 -18.49 -11.63 1.68
C ASP A 33 -19.86 -11.04 1.36
N ARG A 34 -20.90 -11.63 1.94
CA ARG A 34 -22.18 -10.96 2.14
C ARG A 34 -22.06 -9.95 3.30
N VAL A 35 -21.04 -9.14 3.30
CA VAL A 35 -21.14 -7.81 3.90
C VAL A 35 -22.18 -7.15 3.02
N ALA A 36 -23.37 -6.88 3.58
CA ALA A 36 -24.48 -6.23 2.88
C ALA A 36 -23.88 -5.18 1.95
N ALA A 37 -24.09 -5.40 0.65
CA ALA A 37 -23.45 -4.62 -0.40
C ALA A 37 -23.90 -3.17 -0.19
N ARG A 38 -23.16 -2.41 0.64
CA ARG A 38 -23.16 -0.96 0.48
C ARG A 38 -22.84 -0.78 -0.99
N LYS A 39 -23.80 -0.23 -1.74
CA LYS A 39 -23.58 0.11 -3.14
C LYS A 39 -22.22 0.78 -3.17
N ALA A 40 -21.23 0.12 -3.79
CA ALA A 40 -19.89 0.65 -3.86
C ALA A 40 -20.02 2.01 -4.56
N VAL A 41 -19.69 3.09 -3.85
CA VAL A 41 -19.86 4.45 -4.32
C VAL A 41 -18.49 5.06 -4.56
N CYS A 42 -18.34 5.76 -5.67
CA CYS A 42 -17.11 6.47 -6.00
C CYS A 42 -16.78 7.49 -4.91
N PRO A 43 -15.59 7.46 -4.29
CA PRO A 43 -15.23 8.37 -3.21
C PRO A 43 -15.01 9.81 -3.67
N ARG A 44 -14.96 10.06 -5.00
CA ARG A 44 -14.78 11.39 -5.59
C ARG A 44 -16.06 11.97 -6.19
N CYS A 45 -16.88 11.11 -6.79
CA CYS A 45 -18.05 11.55 -7.59
C CYS A 45 -19.38 11.20 -6.92
N GLU A 46 -19.37 10.39 -5.86
CA GLU A 46 -20.55 9.91 -5.12
C GLU A 46 -21.58 9.13 -5.97
N VAL A 47 -21.13 8.63 -7.14
CA VAL A 47 -21.96 7.77 -8.02
C VAL A 47 -21.63 6.29 -7.77
N SER A 48 -22.62 5.42 -7.99
CA SER A 48 -22.43 3.97 -7.86
C SER A 48 -21.38 3.46 -8.83
N LEU A 49 -20.45 2.65 -8.35
CA LEU A 49 -19.46 1.96 -9.19
C LEU A 49 -20.16 0.89 -10.02
N LYS A 50 -19.62 0.62 -11.20
CA LYS A 50 -20.06 -0.45 -12.10
C LYS A 50 -18.97 -1.50 -12.20
N ILE A 51 -19.36 -2.78 -12.20
CA ILE A 51 -18.43 -3.86 -12.47
C ILE A 51 -18.09 -3.82 -13.96
N HIS A 52 -16.81 -3.76 -14.25
CA HIS A 52 -16.28 -3.86 -15.60
C HIS A 52 -15.39 -5.10 -15.68
N VAL A 53 -15.62 -5.94 -16.68
CA VAL A 53 -14.77 -7.10 -16.95
C VAL A 53 -13.77 -6.68 -18.01
N SER A 54 -12.51 -6.62 -17.66
CA SER A 54 -11.45 -6.35 -18.62
C SER A 54 -11.34 -7.51 -19.61
N ARG A 55 -11.35 -7.20 -20.90
CA ARG A 55 -11.22 -8.21 -21.98
C ARG A 55 -9.82 -8.82 -22.04
N GLU A 56 -8.83 -8.10 -21.57
CA GLU A 56 -7.42 -8.44 -21.68
C GLU A 56 -6.96 -9.41 -20.60
N ASP A 57 -7.35 -9.15 -19.37
CA ASP A 57 -6.92 -9.96 -18.22
C ASP A 57 -8.04 -10.78 -17.57
N ARG A 58 -9.29 -10.64 -18.07
CA ARG A 58 -10.50 -11.29 -17.54
C ARG A 58 -10.73 -11.03 -16.06
N GLU A 59 -10.19 -9.93 -15.55
CA GLU A 59 -10.40 -9.51 -14.17
C GLU A 59 -11.62 -8.57 -14.09
N GLU A 60 -12.31 -8.63 -12.97
CA GLU A 60 -13.44 -7.74 -12.67
C GLU A 60 -12.94 -6.55 -11.87
N TYR A 61 -13.30 -5.35 -12.30
CA TYR A 61 -12.94 -4.10 -11.64
C TYR A 61 -14.19 -3.28 -11.32
N ASP A 62 -14.23 -2.68 -10.14
CA ASP A 62 -15.26 -1.71 -9.78
C ASP A 62 -14.85 -0.32 -10.33
N ILE A 63 -15.46 0.14 -11.42
CA ILE A 63 -15.12 1.39 -12.13
C ILE A 63 -16.18 2.46 -11.91
N CYS A 64 -15.73 3.70 -11.69
CA CYS A 64 -16.61 4.85 -11.69
C CYS A 64 -16.95 5.27 -13.12
N PRO A 65 -18.24 5.27 -13.51
CA PRO A 65 -18.63 5.66 -14.87
C PRO A 65 -18.45 7.15 -15.16
N ARG A 66 -18.23 7.98 -14.12
CA ARG A 66 -18.10 9.43 -14.25
C ARG A 66 -16.65 9.90 -14.36
N CYS A 67 -15.76 9.40 -13.50
CA CYS A 67 -14.35 9.84 -13.48
C CYS A 67 -13.36 8.78 -13.94
N GLY A 68 -13.81 7.54 -14.24
CA GLY A 68 -12.93 6.45 -14.62
C GLY A 68 -12.05 5.92 -13.49
N GLY A 69 -12.25 6.39 -12.26
CA GLY A 69 -11.52 5.89 -11.11
C GLY A 69 -11.89 4.44 -10.79
N LEU A 70 -10.94 3.71 -10.21
CA LEU A 70 -10.93 2.26 -10.09
C LEU A 70 -10.80 1.85 -8.64
N TRP A 71 -11.67 0.95 -8.17
CA TRP A 71 -11.50 0.29 -6.89
C TRP A 71 -11.04 -1.14 -7.10
N LEU A 72 -9.98 -1.51 -6.40
CA LEU A 72 -9.42 -2.86 -6.39
C LEU A 72 -9.30 -3.34 -4.95
N ASP A 73 -9.74 -4.56 -4.67
CA ASP A 73 -9.36 -5.19 -3.42
C ASP A 73 -7.85 -5.51 -3.42
N ARG A 74 -7.28 -5.89 -2.26
CA ARG A 74 -5.84 -6.15 -2.17
C ARG A 74 -5.38 -7.28 -3.08
N ALA A 75 -6.18 -8.33 -3.21
CA ALA A 75 -5.83 -9.47 -4.05
C ALA A 75 -5.94 -9.09 -5.53
N GLU A 76 -6.96 -8.30 -5.90
CA GLU A 76 -7.13 -7.76 -7.24
C GLU A 76 -6.00 -6.82 -7.62
N PHE A 77 -5.66 -5.88 -6.74
CA PHE A 77 -4.54 -4.96 -6.96
C PHE A 77 -3.22 -5.72 -7.14
N HIS A 78 -2.95 -6.70 -6.28
CA HIS A 78 -1.75 -7.51 -6.40
C HIS A 78 -1.71 -8.33 -7.70
N ARG A 79 -2.84 -8.87 -8.17
CA ARG A 79 -2.91 -9.55 -9.46
C ARG A 79 -2.73 -8.58 -10.61
N ALA A 80 -3.40 -7.42 -10.56
CA ALA A 80 -3.32 -6.40 -11.59
C ALA A 80 -1.91 -5.82 -11.77
N THR A 81 -1.11 -5.78 -10.69
CA THR A 81 0.26 -5.28 -10.71
C THR A 81 1.32 -6.36 -11.03
N ARG A 82 0.98 -7.66 -10.95
CA ARG A 82 1.89 -8.74 -11.34
C ARG A 82 1.96 -8.97 -12.84
N LYS A 83 0.92 -8.64 -13.59
CA LYS A 83 0.82 -8.89 -15.03
C LYS A 83 1.55 -7.79 -15.81
N THR A 84 2.86 -7.87 -15.90
CA THR A 84 3.70 -6.90 -16.63
C THR A 84 3.76 -7.14 -18.14
N THR A 85 3.34 -8.33 -18.61
CA THR A 85 3.62 -8.79 -19.98
C THR A 85 2.59 -8.35 -21.02
N VAL A 86 1.46 -7.76 -20.61
CA VAL A 86 0.29 -7.62 -21.50
C VAL A 86 0.21 -6.27 -22.23
N TYR A 87 0.98 -5.26 -21.83
CA TYR A 87 0.68 -3.87 -22.24
C TYR A 87 1.69 -3.23 -23.19
N ARG A 88 2.21 -3.96 -24.17
CA ARG A 88 2.94 -3.35 -25.30
C ARG A 88 2.04 -2.67 -26.34
N HIS A 89 0.74 -2.90 -26.28
CA HIS A 89 -0.23 -2.26 -27.17
C HIS A 89 -1.27 -1.53 -26.37
N HIS A 90 -1.19 -0.21 -26.31
CA HIS A 90 -2.21 0.66 -25.79
C HIS A 90 -3.52 0.48 -26.56
N PRO A 91 -4.65 0.09 -25.94
CA PRO A 91 -5.92 0.61 -26.37
C PRO A 91 -5.90 2.11 -26.04
N LYS A 92 -6.33 2.94 -26.99
CA LYS A 92 -6.53 4.38 -26.80
C LYS A 92 -7.18 4.58 -25.44
N ALA A 93 -6.52 5.34 -24.56
CA ALA A 93 -7.08 5.71 -23.27
C ALA A 93 -8.50 6.21 -23.57
N VAL A 94 -9.50 5.56 -23.00
CA VAL A 94 -10.87 6.09 -23.03
C VAL A 94 -10.72 7.48 -22.44
N GLU A 95 -11.03 8.48 -23.25
CA GLU A 95 -10.91 9.89 -22.91
C GLU A 95 -11.98 10.17 -21.86
N TYR A 96 -11.67 9.79 -20.62
CA TYR A 96 -12.50 10.19 -19.51
C TYR A 96 -12.34 11.69 -19.40
N LEU A 97 -13.45 12.40 -19.53
CA LEU A 97 -13.52 13.84 -19.38
C LEU A 97 -12.82 14.24 -18.08
N ARG A 98 -11.56 14.62 -18.18
CA ARG A 98 -10.75 15.12 -17.07
C ARG A 98 -11.28 16.50 -16.73
N GLY A 99 -12.16 16.56 -15.76
CA GLY A 99 -12.31 17.83 -15.05
C GLY A 99 -10.94 18.22 -14.47
N PRO A 100 -10.63 19.54 -14.38
CA PRO A 100 -9.35 19.99 -13.87
C PRO A 100 -9.10 19.35 -12.51
N VAL A 101 -8.00 18.59 -12.39
CA VAL A 101 -7.53 18.06 -11.13
C VAL A 101 -7.18 19.27 -10.27
N ARG A 102 -8.11 19.69 -9.42
CA ARG A 102 -7.82 20.69 -8.40
C ARG A 102 -6.87 20.03 -7.41
N ASP A 103 -5.69 20.58 -7.30
CA ASP A 103 -4.52 20.07 -6.56
C ASP A 103 -4.66 20.18 -5.04
N SER A 104 -5.88 20.17 -4.52
CA SER A 104 -6.12 20.05 -3.09
C SER A 104 -5.95 18.60 -2.69
N VAL A 105 -4.96 18.32 -1.82
CA VAL A 105 -4.75 17.01 -1.20
C VAL A 105 -6.04 16.59 -0.49
N LYS A 106 -6.90 15.85 -1.18
CA LYS A 106 -8.14 15.32 -0.63
C LYS A 106 -7.93 13.84 -0.29
N TYR A 107 -7.93 13.53 0.98
CA TYR A 107 -8.05 12.14 1.42
C TYR A 107 -9.45 11.64 1.13
N VAL A 108 -9.55 10.56 0.37
CA VAL A 108 -10.83 9.98 -0.02
C VAL A 108 -11.26 8.85 0.92
N PRO A 109 -12.56 8.66 1.16
CA PRO A 109 -13.05 7.58 2.00
C PRO A 109 -12.96 6.23 1.29
N CYS A 110 -12.72 5.17 2.04
CA CYS A 110 -12.73 3.80 1.53
C CYS A 110 -14.12 3.40 1.04
N VAL A 111 -14.18 2.86 -0.17
CA VAL A 111 -15.41 2.35 -0.80
C VAL A 111 -16.16 1.31 0.06
N ARG A 112 -15.43 0.54 0.88
CA ARG A 112 -15.99 -0.55 1.69
C ARG A 112 -16.34 -0.14 3.13
N CYS A 113 -15.50 0.63 3.82
CA CYS A 113 -15.71 0.96 5.23
C CYS A 113 -15.96 2.44 5.50
N GLY A 114 -15.79 3.32 4.52
CA GLY A 114 -15.96 4.76 4.67
C GLY A 114 -14.84 5.47 5.47
N GLN A 115 -13.86 4.76 6.00
CA GLN A 115 -12.72 5.37 6.67
C GLN A 115 -11.80 6.06 5.67
N ARG A 116 -11.15 7.14 6.08
CA ARG A 116 -10.18 7.84 5.24
C ARG A 116 -9.04 6.90 4.84
N MET A 117 -8.69 6.91 3.57
CA MET A 117 -7.58 6.13 3.03
C MET A 117 -6.27 6.89 3.14
N ASN A 118 -5.17 6.14 3.23
CA ASN A 118 -3.82 6.70 3.24
C ASN A 118 -3.36 6.92 1.80
N ARG A 119 -2.85 8.11 1.52
CA ARG A 119 -2.19 8.43 0.23
C ARG A 119 -0.75 7.97 0.29
N LYS A 120 -0.34 7.19 -0.71
CA LYS A 120 1.03 6.68 -0.82
C LYS A 120 1.53 6.78 -2.25
N ASN A 121 2.80 7.12 -2.39
CA ASN A 121 3.47 6.98 -3.67
C ASN A 121 3.76 5.49 -3.92
N PHE A 122 3.18 4.93 -4.98
CA PHE A 122 3.41 3.53 -5.34
C PHE A 122 4.89 3.28 -5.58
N GLY A 123 5.41 2.18 -5.01
CA GLY A 123 6.84 1.88 -5.10
C GLY A 123 7.75 3.03 -4.61
N ARG A 124 7.28 3.91 -3.75
CA ARG A 124 8.01 5.07 -3.18
C ARG A 124 8.48 6.13 -4.19
N ILE A 125 8.77 5.74 -5.42
CA ILE A 125 9.43 6.59 -6.45
C ILE A 125 8.68 6.68 -7.78
N SER A 126 7.51 6.03 -7.93
CA SER A 126 6.80 6.00 -9.22
C SER A 126 6.18 7.33 -9.62
N GLY A 127 5.96 8.24 -8.68
CA GLY A 127 5.16 9.44 -8.88
C GLY A 127 3.65 9.20 -8.96
N VAL A 128 3.19 7.94 -8.87
CA VAL A 128 1.76 7.59 -8.86
C VAL A 128 1.27 7.53 -7.43
N ILE A 129 0.29 8.35 -7.10
CA ILE A 129 -0.27 8.42 -5.75
C ILE A 129 -1.51 7.54 -5.67
N THR A 130 -1.44 6.50 -4.87
CA THR A 130 -2.54 5.57 -4.61
C THR A 130 -3.22 5.88 -3.29
N ASP A 131 -4.55 5.75 -3.22
CA ASP A 131 -5.31 5.89 -1.99
C ASP A 131 -5.59 4.48 -1.41
N GLU A 132 -4.95 4.12 -0.30
CA GLU A 132 -4.97 2.77 0.25
C GLU A 132 -5.75 2.66 1.56
N CYS A 133 -6.73 1.77 1.60
CA CYS A 133 -7.35 1.33 2.84
C CYS A 133 -6.54 0.21 3.49
N ARG A 134 -6.20 0.36 4.77
CA ARG A 134 -5.43 -0.65 5.52
C ARG A 134 -6.05 -2.05 5.49
N SER A 135 -7.39 -2.16 5.38
CA SER A 135 -8.10 -3.44 5.51
C SER A 135 -8.74 -3.93 4.22
N HIS A 136 -9.03 -3.05 3.24
CA HIS A 136 -9.93 -3.44 2.15
C HIS A 136 -9.29 -3.42 0.77
N GLY A 137 -8.61 -2.35 0.38
CA GLY A 137 -8.07 -2.26 -0.98
C GLY A 137 -7.55 -0.88 -1.32
N VAL A 138 -7.49 -0.60 -2.60
CA VAL A 138 -6.85 0.58 -3.17
C VAL A 138 -7.81 1.27 -4.12
N TRP A 139 -7.89 2.59 -4.04
CA TRP A 139 -8.51 3.43 -5.03
C TRP A 139 -7.43 4.01 -5.94
N LEU A 140 -7.66 3.94 -7.23
CA LEU A 140 -6.83 4.51 -8.27
C LEU A 140 -7.65 5.52 -9.07
N ASP A 141 -7.08 6.65 -9.39
CA ASP A 141 -7.67 7.57 -10.35
C ASP A 141 -7.50 7.03 -11.79
N ALA A 142 -8.23 7.59 -12.73
CA ALA A 142 -8.17 7.15 -14.13
C ALA A 142 -6.75 7.19 -14.69
N GLY A 143 -6.30 6.08 -15.28
CA GLY A 143 -4.96 5.93 -15.88
C GLY A 143 -3.82 5.67 -14.90
N GLU A 144 -4.09 5.60 -13.59
CA GLU A 144 -3.02 5.31 -12.63
C GLU A 144 -2.59 3.84 -12.66
N LEU A 145 -3.51 2.91 -12.93
CA LEU A 145 -3.16 1.50 -13.06
C LEU A 145 -2.16 1.27 -14.20
N GLU A 146 -2.37 1.91 -15.33
CA GLU A 146 -1.46 1.84 -16.49
C GLU A 146 -0.09 2.43 -16.14
N LYS A 147 -0.05 3.56 -15.47
CA LYS A 147 1.22 4.18 -15.02
C LYS A 147 1.98 3.25 -14.06
N ILE A 148 1.26 2.60 -13.14
CA ILE A 148 1.85 1.60 -12.24
C ILE A 148 2.44 0.43 -13.03
N ARG A 149 1.70 -0.08 -14.02
CA ARG A 149 2.16 -1.20 -14.86
C ARG A 149 3.40 -0.83 -15.67
N HIS A 150 3.42 0.37 -16.28
CA HIS A 150 4.61 0.88 -16.96
C HIS A 150 5.81 0.99 -16.01
N PHE A 151 5.61 1.59 -14.84
CA PHE A 151 6.66 1.71 -13.84
C PHE A 151 7.25 0.34 -13.44
N ILE A 152 6.40 -0.68 -13.29
CA ILE A 152 6.85 -2.04 -12.99
C ILE A 152 7.60 -2.65 -14.17
N ALA A 153 7.08 -2.51 -15.40
CA ALA A 153 7.68 -3.03 -16.60
C ALA A 153 9.07 -2.43 -16.88
N ASP A 154 9.28 -1.17 -16.50
CA ASP A 154 10.55 -0.45 -16.62
C ASP A 154 11.54 -0.74 -15.48
N GLY A 155 11.29 -1.77 -14.65
CA GLY A 155 12.14 -2.14 -13.52
C GLY A 155 12.09 -1.17 -12.35
N GLY A 156 11.00 -0.40 -12.24
CA GLY A 156 10.86 0.61 -11.21
C GLY A 156 10.82 0.07 -9.79
N LEU A 157 10.36 -1.18 -9.61
CA LEU A 157 10.36 -1.83 -8.29
C LEU A 157 11.78 -2.18 -7.83
N GLU A 158 12.64 -2.65 -8.73
CA GLU A 158 14.05 -2.91 -8.45
C GLU A 158 14.75 -1.61 -8.06
N LYS A 159 14.62 -0.58 -8.89
CA LYS A 159 15.17 0.77 -8.60
C LYS A 159 14.68 1.33 -7.25
N SER A 160 13.42 1.05 -6.89
CA SER A 160 12.87 1.45 -5.59
C SER A 160 13.52 0.69 -4.42
N ARG A 161 13.79 -0.60 -4.60
CA ARG A 161 14.49 -1.43 -3.59
C ARG A 161 15.93 -0.97 -3.40
N ASP A 162 16.64 -0.73 -4.51
CA ASP A 162 18.03 -0.28 -4.48
C ASP A 162 18.16 1.05 -3.75
N ARG A 163 17.25 2.00 -4.04
CA ARG A 163 17.18 3.26 -3.29
C ARG A 163 16.92 3.05 -1.80
N ALA A 164 15.96 2.18 -1.47
CA ALA A 164 15.66 1.91 -0.06
C ALA A 164 16.86 1.30 0.68
N ILE A 165 17.65 0.44 0.02
CA ILE A 165 18.88 -0.13 0.57
C ILE A 165 19.94 0.95 0.77
N GLU A 166 20.11 1.85 -0.19
CA GLU A 166 21.10 2.93 -0.10
C GLU A 166 20.72 3.96 0.97
N ASP A 167 19.42 4.28 1.11
CA ASP A 167 18.91 5.14 2.18
C ASP A 167 19.28 4.56 3.56
N VAL A 168 18.98 3.25 3.79
CA VAL A 168 19.33 2.56 5.04
C VAL A 168 20.84 2.52 5.26
N ARG A 169 21.63 2.28 4.20
CA ARG A 169 23.09 2.28 4.29
C ARG A 169 23.63 3.64 4.71
N THR A 170 23.05 4.72 4.19
CA THR A 170 23.42 6.09 4.56
C THR A 170 23.08 6.39 6.01
N GLU A 171 21.87 6.04 6.45
CA GLU A 171 21.46 6.19 7.85
C GLU A 171 22.37 5.42 8.81
N LEU A 172 22.77 4.19 8.45
CA LEU A 172 23.69 3.40 9.24
C LEU A 172 25.09 4.05 9.36
N LYS A 173 25.60 4.63 8.25
CA LYS A 173 26.88 5.34 8.28
C LYS A 173 26.81 6.59 9.17
N GLU A 174 25.72 7.34 9.12
CA GLU A 174 25.51 8.49 9.99
C GLU A 174 25.42 8.10 11.47
N LEU A 175 24.72 7.00 11.77
CA LEU A 175 24.65 6.47 13.13
C LEU A 175 26.01 6.01 13.63
N ALA A 176 26.80 5.32 12.82
CA ALA A 176 28.14 4.88 13.16
C ALA A 176 29.04 6.08 13.51
N THR A 177 29.02 7.14 12.67
CA THR A 177 29.78 8.38 12.94
C THR A 177 29.36 9.04 14.25
N LYS A 178 28.06 9.06 14.57
CA LYS A 178 27.57 9.60 15.86
C LYS A 178 28.04 8.75 17.05
N VAL A 179 28.05 7.44 16.93
CA VAL A 179 28.56 6.53 17.97
C VAL A 179 30.05 6.77 18.21
N ASP A 180 30.85 6.89 17.13
CA ASP A 180 32.28 7.17 17.25
C ASP A 180 32.56 8.54 17.91
N GLN A 181 31.77 9.55 17.60
CA GLN A 181 31.86 10.87 18.25
C GLN A 181 31.57 10.80 19.75
N VAL A 182 30.54 10.03 20.16
CA VAL A 182 30.20 9.82 21.56
C VAL A 182 31.32 9.07 22.28
N ALA A 183 31.83 7.99 21.67
CA ALA A 183 32.96 7.22 22.23
C ALA A 183 34.22 8.07 22.38
N PHE A 184 34.52 8.94 21.42
CA PHE A 184 35.62 9.88 21.48
C PHE A 184 35.43 10.88 22.64
N THR A 185 34.22 11.45 22.77
CA THR A 185 33.91 12.41 23.85
C THR A 185 34.04 11.77 25.23
N GLN A 186 33.56 10.53 25.37
CA GLN A 186 33.72 9.75 26.62
C GLN A 186 35.19 9.51 26.97
N LYS A 187 36.03 9.18 25.98
CA LYS A 187 37.48 9.04 26.18
C LYS A 187 38.13 10.32 26.65
N LEU A 188 37.74 11.48 26.06
CA LEU A 188 38.22 12.79 26.48
C LEU A 188 37.84 13.11 27.94
N ILE A 189 36.57 12.89 28.32
CA ILE A 189 36.07 13.13 29.68
C ILE A 189 36.81 12.23 30.66
N HIS A 190 37.09 10.97 30.28
CA HIS A 190 37.84 10.04 31.12
C HIS A 190 39.29 10.45 31.28
N PHE A 191 39.90 11.02 30.24
CA PHE A 191 41.26 11.53 30.26
C PHE A 191 41.37 12.81 31.13
N TRP A 192 40.38 13.68 31.09
CA TRP A 192 40.31 14.93 31.85
C TRP A 192 39.69 14.79 33.25
N ASN A 193 39.54 13.59 33.80
CA ASN A 193 38.95 13.39 35.12
C ASN A 193 39.97 13.81 36.22
N PRO A 194 39.78 14.99 36.89
CA PRO A 194 40.75 15.54 37.84
C PRO A 194 40.92 14.62 39.10
N LYS A 195 39.98 13.75 39.38
CA LYS A 195 40.10 12.78 40.50
C LYS A 195 41.22 11.78 40.29
N ARG A 196 41.66 11.53 39.08
CA ARG A 196 42.75 10.61 38.78
C ARG A 196 44.12 11.21 39.10
N TRP A 197 44.25 12.54 39.04
CA TRP A 197 45.48 13.26 39.37
C TRP A 197 45.68 13.47 40.89
N LEU A 198 44.57 13.51 41.66
CA LEU A 198 44.61 13.68 43.12
C LEU A 198 45.05 12.46 43.91
N PHE A 199 45.03 11.26 43.31
CA PHE A 199 45.39 10.02 43.99
C PHE A 199 46.75 9.41 43.58
N THR A 200 47.48 10.00 42.62
CA THR A 200 48.82 9.53 42.20
C THR A 200 49.96 10.37 42.65
N GLY A 201 49.73 11.39 43.45
CA GLY A 201 50.79 12.24 44.04
C GLY A 201 50.93 11.97 45.53
N PHE A 202 51.73 10.98 45.91
CA PHE A 202 52.58 10.89 47.09
C PHE A 202 52.90 9.43 47.37
N ARG A 203 54.03 8.99 46.82
CA ARG A 203 54.94 8.02 47.44
C ARG A 203 56.32 8.34 46.95
#